data_08c9299144293459e2c9248eb1efe8f2
#
_entry.id   08c9299144293459e2c9248eb1efe8f2
#
_cell.length_a   1.000
_cell.length_b   1.000
_cell.length_c   1.000
_cell.angle_alpha   90.00
_cell.angle_beta   90.00
_cell.angle_gamma   90.00
#
_symmetry.space_group_name_H-M   'P 1'
#
loop_
_entity.id
_entity.type
_entity.pdbx_description
1 polymer ?
#
loop_
_entity_poly.entity_id
_entity_poly.type
_entity_poly.pdbx_seq_one_letter_code
_entity_poly.pdbx_strand_id
1 'polypeptide(L)'
;TIGTLGIFYTRENKGRFEGGADRYRSRDLTDIVMTQIVSDIRRTCEPEWNRRGLWNRAYYEARVPGAPTMLLELLSHQNFADMRYGSDPRFKFLVSRAIYKGILQYISSQYELPYVVQPLPVESLAAEFAADGKVAVSWSPVMDSLETTAAPTGYVVYTRIDDGGFDNGRYTDKPYLLSEQEPGRIYSYKVTAVNEGGESFPSEVVAACRIPGGKGNVLVVNGFDRISAPLSMRRDSLAGFYTELDGGVPDKQDISFIGGQQVFDLAMAGCEVDSIALGACNCDYETEVIGGNTFDYPYVHGRSIARAGYSFCSASVRAVGDRGVSLEEYSAVDLILGKQRSVTIGRGVAGYAFKTFSPELQDVLRRYMAGDGALFVSGSYVATDLWTGGEATPADRAFAEEVLHYTYDGDQAADRNRVRVVTSHAGFSRDEYRYVDDFRPDRYRVERVDALRPAGGGAFPVMRYVDNNRCAGVACADSRTFVMGFPFEALESDVQRDRLMADILGFLLGGKSGGDD
;
A
#
# COMPACT_ATOMS: atom_id res chain seq x y z
N THR A 1 -2.09 22.95 -11.83
CA THR A 1 -2.44 21.94 -12.85
C THR A 1 -2.95 22.60 -14.11
N ILE A 2 -2.73 21.97 -15.26
CA ILE A 2 -3.35 22.43 -16.51
C ILE A 2 -4.77 21.88 -16.68
N GLY A 3 -5.08 20.75 -16.06
CA GLY A 3 -6.39 20.11 -16.07
C GLY A 3 -6.66 19.26 -17.32
N THR A 4 -7.91 18.86 -17.49
CA THR A 4 -8.35 17.84 -18.46
C THR A 4 -8.98 18.45 -19.69
N LEU A 5 -8.59 17.96 -20.88
CA LEU A 5 -9.13 18.33 -22.19
C LEU A 5 -9.68 17.07 -22.88
N GLY A 6 -10.87 17.18 -23.47
CA GLY A 6 -11.47 16.15 -24.33
C GLY A 6 -11.50 16.59 -25.78
N ILE A 7 -11.10 15.70 -26.68
CA ILE A 7 -11.06 15.94 -28.12
C ILE A 7 -11.92 14.91 -28.83
N PHE A 8 -12.72 15.36 -29.75
CA PHE A 8 -13.59 14.56 -30.61
C PHE A 8 -13.63 15.14 -32.01
N TYR A 9 -14.21 14.41 -32.98
CA TYR A 9 -14.38 14.93 -34.34
C TYR A 9 -15.71 14.51 -34.96
N THR A 10 -16.46 15.51 -35.48
CA THR A 10 -17.83 15.32 -36.00
C THR A 10 -17.98 15.44 -37.52
N ARG A 11 -16.96 15.92 -38.26
CA ARG A 11 -17.14 16.33 -39.66
C ARG A 11 -16.76 15.28 -40.68
N GLU A 12 -16.19 14.12 -40.30
CA GLU A 12 -15.84 13.04 -41.23
C GLU A 12 -17.09 12.40 -41.81
N ASN A 13 -17.05 11.95 -43.07
CA ASN A 13 -18.13 11.29 -43.78
C ASN A 13 -19.50 12.01 -43.64
N LYS A 14 -19.51 13.32 -43.86
CA LYS A 14 -20.72 14.16 -43.69
C LYS A 14 -21.37 14.05 -42.32
N GLY A 15 -20.56 13.86 -41.29
CA GLY A 15 -21.01 13.78 -39.90
C GLY A 15 -21.56 12.42 -39.45
N ARG A 16 -21.31 11.36 -40.20
CA ARG A 16 -21.81 10.02 -39.89
C ARG A 16 -20.70 8.97 -39.87
N PHE A 17 -20.88 7.96 -39.04
CA PHE A 17 -20.13 6.71 -39.10
C PHE A 17 -20.61 5.85 -40.25
N GLU A 18 -19.81 4.84 -40.68
CA GLU A 18 -20.20 3.93 -41.74
C GLU A 18 -21.52 3.23 -41.47
N GLY A 19 -21.81 2.86 -40.22
CA GLY A 19 -23.08 2.32 -39.75
C GLY A 19 -24.24 3.30 -39.69
N GLY A 20 -24.08 4.54 -40.21
CA GLY A 20 -25.12 5.56 -40.30
C GLY A 20 -25.36 6.39 -39.03
N ALA A 21 -24.76 6.00 -37.87
CA ALA A 21 -24.88 6.75 -36.63
C ALA A 21 -24.23 8.12 -36.72
N ASP A 22 -24.78 9.11 -36.00
CA ASP A 22 -24.29 10.48 -35.98
C ASP A 22 -22.97 10.57 -35.18
N ARG A 23 -21.97 11.30 -35.72
CA ARG A 23 -20.69 11.54 -35.05
C ARG A 23 -20.78 12.49 -33.87
N TYR A 24 -21.88 13.20 -33.66
CA TYR A 24 -22.14 13.91 -32.39
C TYR A 24 -22.16 13.01 -31.17
N ARG A 25 -22.40 11.70 -31.33
CA ARG A 25 -22.22 10.70 -30.27
C ARG A 25 -20.81 10.69 -29.67
N SER A 26 -19.77 11.04 -30.46
CA SER A 26 -18.39 11.22 -29.94
C SER A 26 -18.30 12.44 -29.03
N ARG A 27 -19.00 13.54 -29.35
CA ARG A 27 -19.09 14.70 -28.45
C ARG A 27 -19.78 14.36 -27.16
N ASP A 28 -20.89 13.64 -27.22
CA ASP A 28 -21.67 13.29 -26.03
C ASP A 28 -20.87 12.36 -25.11
N LEU A 29 -20.21 11.34 -25.68
CA LEU A 29 -19.26 10.48 -24.95
C LEU A 29 -18.17 11.32 -24.24
N THR A 30 -17.55 12.24 -25.00
CA THR A 30 -16.46 13.09 -24.47
C THR A 30 -16.95 13.99 -23.34
N ASP A 31 -18.12 14.58 -23.47
CA ASP A 31 -18.70 15.49 -22.47
C ASP A 31 -19.06 14.75 -21.17
N ILE A 32 -19.69 13.58 -21.29
CA ILE A 32 -20.07 12.74 -20.14
C ILE A 32 -18.83 12.28 -19.39
N VAL A 33 -17.85 11.70 -20.08
CA VAL A 33 -16.61 11.17 -19.44
C VAL A 33 -15.82 12.31 -18.79
N MET A 34 -15.65 13.44 -19.48
CA MET A 34 -14.95 14.61 -18.90
C MET A 34 -15.67 15.18 -17.69
N THR A 35 -16.99 15.25 -17.72
CA THR A 35 -17.79 15.75 -16.60
C THR A 35 -17.59 14.86 -15.38
N GLN A 36 -17.61 13.53 -15.58
CA GLN A 36 -17.37 12.56 -14.52
C GLN A 36 -15.96 12.69 -13.93
N ILE A 37 -14.92 12.74 -14.78
CA ILE A 37 -13.52 12.88 -14.33
C ILE A 37 -13.35 14.14 -13.48
N VAL A 38 -13.78 15.29 -14.00
CA VAL A 38 -13.62 16.58 -13.31
C VAL A 38 -14.41 16.63 -12.01
N SER A 39 -15.64 16.09 -12.00
CA SER A 39 -16.47 16.00 -10.79
C SER A 39 -15.78 15.17 -9.70
N ASP A 40 -15.31 13.99 -10.03
CA ASP A 40 -14.71 13.09 -9.04
C ASP A 40 -13.39 13.66 -8.48
N ILE A 41 -12.53 14.21 -9.33
CA ILE A 41 -11.28 14.84 -8.87
C ILE A 41 -11.58 16.03 -7.95
N ARG A 42 -12.53 16.89 -8.31
CA ARG A 42 -12.91 18.06 -7.49
C ARG A 42 -13.48 17.68 -6.13
N ARG A 43 -14.19 16.57 -6.04
CA ARG A 43 -14.80 16.11 -4.80
C ARG A 43 -13.84 15.39 -3.87
N THR A 44 -12.68 14.93 -4.38
CA THR A 44 -11.77 14.07 -3.63
C THR A 44 -10.43 14.70 -3.30
N CYS A 45 -9.71 15.21 -4.30
CA CYS A 45 -8.30 15.59 -4.10
C CYS A 45 -7.91 16.97 -4.63
N GLU A 46 -8.68 17.58 -5.56
CA GLU A 46 -8.34 18.89 -6.12
C GLU A 46 -9.58 19.69 -6.51
N PRO A 47 -10.16 20.49 -5.59
CA PRO A 47 -11.39 21.26 -5.85
C PRO A 47 -11.28 22.24 -7.03
N GLU A 48 -10.07 22.72 -7.31
CA GLU A 48 -9.80 23.67 -8.39
C GLU A 48 -9.35 22.99 -9.70
N TRP A 49 -9.61 21.67 -9.86
CA TRP A 49 -9.25 20.97 -11.08
C TRP A 49 -9.88 21.61 -12.31
N ASN A 50 -9.05 21.96 -13.31
CA ASN A 50 -9.51 22.69 -14.48
C ASN A 50 -10.11 21.76 -15.55
N ARG A 51 -11.32 22.08 -16.00
CA ARG A 51 -11.92 21.51 -17.21
C ARG A 51 -11.55 22.41 -18.39
N ARG A 52 -10.50 22.07 -19.13
CA ARG A 52 -9.94 22.90 -20.22
C ARG A 52 -10.92 23.13 -21.37
N GLY A 53 -11.72 22.11 -21.73
CA GLY A 53 -12.73 22.24 -22.76
C GLY A 53 -12.98 20.97 -23.55
N LEU A 54 -13.88 21.13 -24.55
CA LEU A 54 -14.20 20.13 -25.56
C LEU A 54 -13.78 20.64 -26.93
N TRP A 55 -12.83 19.99 -27.59
CA TRP A 55 -12.32 20.41 -28.89
C TRP A 55 -12.79 19.50 -30.01
N ASN A 56 -13.44 20.10 -31.03
CA ASN A 56 -13.77 19.41 -32.26
C ASN A 56 -12.59 19.55 -33.25
N ARG A 57 -11.66 18.59 -33.23
CA ARG A 57 -10.40 18.61 -34.00
C ARG A 57 -10.16 17.28 -34.72
N ALA A 58 -9.63 17.36 -35.95
CA ALA A 58 -9.39 16.23 -36.84
C ALA A 58 -8.10 15.44 -36.51
N TYR A 59 -7.86 15.15 -35.21
CA TYR A 59 -6.81 14.21 -34.83
C TYR A 59 -7.13 12.81 -35.37
N TYR A 60 -6.10 12.04 -35.69
CA TYR A 60 -6.26 10.71 -36.28
C TYR A 60 -7.15 9.81 -35.39
N GLU A 61 -6.86 9.77 -34.11
CA GLU A 61 -7.54 8.98 -33.09
C GLU A 61 -9.02 9.36 -32.90
N ALA A 62 -9.34 10.63 -33.12
CA ALA A 62 -10.73 11.12 -33.03
C ALA A 62 -11.50 10.98 -34.35
N ARG A 63 -10.81 10.91 -35.50
CA ARG A 63 -11.38 10.95 -36.84
C ARG A 63 -11.62 9.58 -37.48
N VAL A 64 -10.60 8.69 -37.37
CA VAL A 64 -10.58 7.43 -38.13
C VAL A 64 -11.47 6.31 -37.56
N PRO A 65 -11.62 6.15 -36.21
CA PRO A 65 -12.44 5.06 -35.70
C PRO A 65 -13.88 5.09 -36.20
N GLY A 66 -14.41 3.87 -36.48
CA GLY A 66 -15.77 3.64 -36.95
C GLY A 66 -16.88 3.70 -35.91
N ALA A 67 -16.52 4.03 -34.63
CA ALA A 67 -17.41 4.12 -33.49
C ALA A 67 -17.21 5.45 -32.74
N PRO A 68 -18.16 5.85 -31.87
CA PRO A 68 -17.98 7.00 -30.98
C PRO A 68 -16.66 6.92 -30.21
N THR A 69 -15.86 7.95 -30.33
CA THR A 69 -14.46 7.98 -29.85
C THR A 69 -14.13 9.35 -29.27
N MET A 70 -13.31 9.33 -28.24
CA MET A 70 -12.69 10.51 -27.64
C MET A 70 -11.18 10.33 -27.53
N LEU A 71 -10.44 11.46 -27.62
CA LEU A 71 -9.05 11.54 -27.20
C LEU A 71 -9.02 12.37 -25.90
N LEU A 72 -8.44 11.80 -24.84
CA LEU A 72 -8.38 12.42 -23.53
C LEU A 72 -6.95 12.89 -23.24
N GLU A 73 -6.77 14.18 -23.06
CA GLU A 73 -5.56 14.76 -22.48
C GLU A 73 -5.82 15.06 -21.00
N LEU A 74 -5.45 14.12 -20.13
CA LEU A 74 -5.75 14.20 -18.70
C LEU A 74 -4.84 15.19 -17.97
N LEU A 75 -3.54 15.14 -18.29
CA LEU A 75 -2.44 15.81 -17.61
C LEU A 75 -1.40 16.29 -18.64
N SER A 76 -0.50 17.18 -18.20
CA SER A 76 0.75 17.43 -18.92
C SER A 76 1.93 16.82 -18.20
N HIS A 77 2.65 15.92 -18.85
CA HIS A 77 3.86 15.31 -18.31
C HIS A 77 5.00 16.35 -18.10
N GLN A 78 4.95 17.50 -18.73
CA GLN A 78 5.88 18.62 -18.52
C GLN A 78 5.46 19.55 -17.38
N ASN A 79 4.34 19.31 -16.72
CA ASN A 79 3.87 20.12 -15.62
C ASN A 79 4.07 19.39 -14.29
N PHE A 80 4.96 19.88 -13.44
CA PHE A 80 5.27 19.25 -12.16
C PHE A 80 4.03 19.07 -11.26
N ALA A 81 3.13 20.08 -11.22
CA ALA A 81 1.91 19.97 -10.42
C ALA A 81 0.99 18.86 -10.94
N ASP A 82 0.91 18.65 -12.26
CA ASP A 82 0.15 17.58 -12.88
C ASP A 82 0.80 16.22 -12.59
N MET A 83 2.12 16.12 -12.68
CA MET A 83 2.83 14.86 -12.45
C MET A 83 2.82 14.40 -10.99
N ARG A 84 2.65 15.31 -10.03
CA ARG A 84 2.39 14.94 -8.63
C ARG A 84 1.08 14.17 -8.45
N TYR A 85 0.09 14.38 -9.33
CA TYR A 85 -1.12 13.57 -9.41
C TYR A 85 -0.87 12.33 -10.28
N GLY A 86 -0.37 12.51 -11.50
CA GLY A 86 -0.21 11.44 -12.49
C GLY A 86 0.66 10.27 -12.04
N SER A 87 1.63 10.50 -11.17
CA SER A 87 2.47 9.46 -10.58
C SER A 87 1.87 8.78 -9.35
N ASP A 88 0.70 9.23 -8.84
CA ASP A 88 0.09 8.67 -7.64
C ASP A 88 -0.91 7.54 -8.02
N PRO A 89 -0.70 6.29 -7.54
CA PRO A 89 -1.60 5.17 -7.82
C PRO A 89 -3.05 5.43 -7.40
N ARG A 90 -3.28 6.21 -6.33
CA ARG A 90 -4.63 6.56 -5.86
C ARG A 90 -5.35 7.48 -6.85
N PHE A 91 -4.63 8.42 -7.44
CA PHE A 91 -5.16 9.28 -8.50
C PHE A 91 -5.43 8.50 -9.78
N LYS A 92 -4.51 7.60 -10.17
CA LYS A 92 -4.70 6.68 -11.31
C LYS A 92 -5.99 5.87 -11.15
N PHE A 93 -6.22 5.29 -9.97
CA PHE A 93 -7.45 4.54 -9.66
C PHE A 93 -8.70 5.43 -9.75
N LEU A 94 -8.67 6.61 -9.11
CA LEU A 94 -9.78 7.58 -9.13
C LEU A 94 -10.20 7.94 -10.55
N VAL A 95 -9.23 8.30 -11.39
CA VAL A 95 -9.50 8.71 -12.78
C VAL A 95 -9.95 7.54 -13.64
N SER A 96 -9.33 6.36 -13.50
CA SER A 96 -9.75 5.16 -14.23
C SER A 96 -11.19 4.78 -13.89
N ARG A 97 -11.57 4.86 -12.61
CA ARG A 97 -12.95 4.65 -12.16
C ARG A 97 -13.90 5.72 -12.70
N ALA A 98 -13.50 6.98 -12.73
CA ALA A 98 -14.30 8.06 -13.31
C ALA A 98 -14.51 7.88 -14.82
N ILE A 99 -13.49 7.46 -15.57
CA ILE A 99 -13.60 7.11 -17.00
C ILE A 99 -14.57 5.95 -17.17
N TYR A 100 -14.43 4.87 -16.40
CA TYR A 100 -15.34 3.72 -16.41
C TYR A 100 -16.80 4.16 -16.16
N LYS A 101 -17.06 4.96 -15.13
CA LYS A 101 -18.39 5.49 -14.83
C LYS A 101 -18.95 6.32 -16.00
N GLY A 102 -18.15 7.21 -16.57
CA GLY A 102 -18.57 8.03 -17.70
C GLY A 102 -18.88 7.20 -18.95
N ILE A 103 -18.08 6.19 -19.26
CA ILE A 103 -18.37 5.26 -20.37
C ILE A 103 -19.65 4.47 -20.09
N LEU A 104 -19.83 3.97 -18.88
CA LEU A 104 -21.01 3.22 -18.49
C LEU A 104 -22.28 4.08 -18.58
N GLN A 105 -22.24 5.34 -18.11
CA GLN A 105 -23.34 6.31 -18.27
C GLN A 105 -23.69 6.52 -19.73
N TYR A 106 -22.67 6.74 -20.58
CA TYR A 106 -22.89 6.91 -22.00
C TYR A 106 -23.55 5.69 -22.62
N ILE A 107 -23.05 4.47 -22.39
CA ILE A 107 -23.60 3.23 -22.93
C ILE A 107 -25.04 3.03 -22.42
N SER A 108 -25.28 3.18 -21.13
CA SER A 108 -26.60 3.04 -20.53
C SER A 108 -27.62 3.99 -21.17
N SER A 109 -27.22 5.23 -21.44
CA SER A 109 -28.08 6.22 -22.10
C SER A 109 -28.37 5.90 -23.57
N GLN A 110 -27.40 5.28 -24.29
CA GLN A 110 -27.58 4.95 -25.72
C GLN A 110 -28.48 3.72 -25.93
N TYR A 111 -28.49 2.79 -24.99
CA TYR A 111 -29.19 1.51 -25.10
C TYR A 111 -30.34 1.35 -24.10
N GLU A 112 -30.66 2.40 -23.35
CA GLU A 112 -31.72 2.39 -22.30
C GLU A 112 -31.52 1.26 -21.29
N LEU A 113 -30.25 1.03 -20.89
CA LEU A 113 -29.85 0.01 -19.92
C LEU A 113 -29.77 0.60 -18.50
N PRO A 114 -29.97 -0.20 -17.44
CA PRO A 114 -29.69 0.23 -16.09
C PRO A 114 -28.25 0.71 -15.93
N TYR A 115 -28.08 1.79 -15.18
CA TYR A 115 -26.77 2.29 -14.77
C TYR A 115 -26.44 1.77 -13.36
N VAL A 116 -25.58 0.78 -13.29
CA VAL A 116 -25.10 0.20 -12.02
C VAL A 116 -23.58 0.07 -12.08
N VAL A 117 -22.91 0.69 -11.14
CA VAL A 117 -21.43 0.70 -11.05
C VAL A 117 -20.99 -0.45 -10.14
N GLN A 118 -19.92 -1.15 -10.52
CA GLN A 118 -19.32 -2.18 -9.66
C GLN A 118 -18.88 -1.60 -8.30
N PRO A 119 -18.89 -2.39 -7.21
CA PRO A 119 -18.52 -1.92 -5.88
C PRO A 119 -17.05 -1.50 -5.76
N LEU A 120 -16.71 -0.81 -4.67
CA LEU A 120 -15.32 -0.66 -4.23
C LEU A 120 -14.83 -1.94 -3.55
N PRO A 121 -13.49 -2.18 -3.50
CA PRO A 121 -12.92 -3.25 -2.69
C PRO A 121 -13.35 -3.16 -1.23
N VAL A 122 -13.49 -4.30 -0.58
CA VAL A 122 -13.73 -4.36 0.86
C VAL A 122 -12.49 -3.96 1.65
N GLU A 123 -12.66 -3.59 2.91
CA GLU A 123 -11.58 -3.21 3.83
C GLU A 123 -11.70 -3.92 5.18
N SER A 124 -10.78 -3.66 6.10
CA SER A 124 -10.79 -4.18 7.48
C SER A 124 -10.85 -5.72 7.52
N LEU A 125 -10.00 -6.39 6.72
CA LEU A 125 -9.96 -7.86 6.68
C LEU A 125 -9.33 -8.45 7.95
N ALA A 126 -9.89 -9.59 8.38
CA ALA A 126 -9.29 -10.46 9.39
C ALA A 126 -9.54 -11.94 9.06
N ALA A 127 -8.56 -12.78 9.40
CA ALA A 127 -8.67 -14.24 9.39
C ALA A 127 -8.30 -14.74 10.78
N GLU A 128 -9.30 -15.16 11.56
CA GLU A 128 -9.18 -15.51 12.97
C GLU A 128 -9.65 -16.95 13.23
N PHE A 129 -9.06 -17.62 14.20
CA PHE A 129 -9.50 -18.97 14.56
C PHE A 129 -10.87 -18.95 15.23
N ALA A 130 -11.82 -19.67 14.65
CA ALA A 130 -13.13 -19.92 15.25
C ALA A 130 -13.09 -21.14 16.21
N ALA A 131 -14.11 -21.21 17.10
CA ALA A 131 -14.16 -22.21 18.15
C ALA A 131 -14.27 -23.67 17.64
N ASP A 132 -14.79 -23.89 16.44
CA ASP A 132 -14.99 -25.20 15.82
C ASP A 132 -13.81 -25.69 14.98
N GLY A 133 -12.64 -25.05 15.12
CA GLY A 133 -11.44 -25.41 14.38
C GLY A 133 -11.35 -24.76 12.99
N LYS A 134 -12.37 -24.04 12.57
CA LYS A 134 -12.39 -23.27 11.31
C LYS A 134 -11.66 -21.94 11.45
N VAL A 135 -11.52 -21.25 10.34
CA VAL A 135 -11.11 -19.86 10.28
C VAL A 135 -12.29 -18.99 9.87
N ALA A 136 -12.58 -17.97 10.65
CA ALA A 136 -13.50 -16.91 10.30
C ALA A 136 -12.75 -15.84 9.49
N VAL A 137 -13.05 -15.74 8.21
CA VAL A 137 -12.61 -14.64 7.37
C VAL A 137 -13.70 -13.59 7.38
N SER A 138 -13.38 -12.36 7.74
CA SER A 138 -14.36 -11.28 7.91
C SER A 138 -13.82 -9.95 7.39
N TRP A 139 -14.71 -9.04 6.98
CA TRP A 139 -14.38 -7.76 6.36
C TRP A 139 -15.47 -6.72 6.57
N SER A 140 -15.20 -5.48 6.18
CA SER A 140 -16.19 -4.40 6.12
C SER A 140 -16.48 -4.00 4.67
N PRO A 141 -17.74 -3.80 4.27
CA PRO A 141 -18.08 -3.23 2.98
C PRO A 141 -17.68 -1.76 2.90
N VAL A 142 -17.24 -1.31 1.73
CA VAL A 142 -16.93 0.09 1.46
C VAL A 142 -18.05 0.71 0.63
N MET A 143 -18.66 1.77 1.16
CA MET A 143 -19.66 2.55 0.44
C MET A 143 -18.98 3.62 -0.40
N ASP A 144 -19.28 3.68 -1.70
CA ASP A 144 -18.75 4.70 -2.59
C ASP A 144 -19.49 6.04 -2.39
N SER A 145 -18.84 7.01 -1.76
CA SER A 145 -19.43 8.35 -1.54
C SER A 145 -19.63 9.16 -2.83
N LEU A 146 -19.02 8.70 -3.93
CA LEU A 146 -19.13 9.33 -5.25
C LEU A 146 -20.19 8.64 -6.13
N GLU A 147 -20.68 7.43 -5.74
CA GLU A 147 -21.55 6.61 -6.59
C GLU A 147 -22.48 5.70 -5.77
N THR A 148 -23.73 6.10 -5.68
CA THR A 148 -24.71 5.39 -4.85
C THR A 148 -25.14 4.02 -5.42
N THR A 149 -25.00 3.80 -6.73
CA THR A 149 -25.34 2.51 -7.36
C THR A 149 -24.30 1.42 -7.10
N ALA A 150 -23.14 1.79 -6.56
CA ALA A 150 -22.01 0.88 -6.31
C ALA A 150 -22.13 0.10 -4.98
N ALA A 151 -23.27 0.11 -4.31
CA ALA A 151 -23.46 -0.67 -3.08
C ALA A 151 -23.26 -2.17 -3.33
N PRO A 152 -22.48 -2.89 -2.52
CA PRO A 152 -22.31 -4.32 -2.66
C PRO A 152 -23.58 -5.08 -2.27
N THR A 153 -23.92 -6.14 -2.99
CA THR A 153 -25.02 -7.07 -2.69
C THR A 153 -24.53 -8.44 -2.26
N GLY A 154 -23.22 -8.69 -2.41
CA GLY A 154 -22.56 -9.93 -2.01
C GLY A 154 -21.05 -9.83 -2.15
N TYR A 155 -20.38 -10.94 -1.89
CA TYR A 155 -18.92 -11.02 -1.86
C TYR A 155 -18.44 -12.37 -2.41
N VAL A 156 -17.21 -12.39 -2.95
CA VAL A 156 -16.53 -13.62 -3.33
C VAL A 156 -15.22 -13.72 -2.55
N VAL A 157 -15.05 -14.82 -1.83
CA VAL A 157 -13.83 -15.11 -1.06
C VAL A 157 -12.99 -16.09 -1.84
N TYR A 158 -11.80 -15.69 -2.21
CA TYR A 158 -10.80 -16.52 -2.90
C TYR A 158 -9.81 -17.07 -1.90
N THR A 159 -9.50 -18.35 -2.02
CA THR A 159 -8.61 -19.07 -1.12
C THR A 159 -7.37 -19.55 -1.87
N ARG A 160 -6.20 -19.40 -1.24
CA ARG A 160 -4.93 -19.97 -1.68
C ARG A 160 -4.36 -20.84 -0.56
N ILE A 161 -3.85 -22.02 -0.91
CA ILE A 161 -3.18 -22.91 0.03
C ILE A 161 -1.68 -22.90 -0.24
N ASP A 162 -0.90 -22.56 0.78
CA ASP A 162 0.56 -22.38 0.73
C ASP A 162 0.98 -21.41 -0.40
N ASP A 163 1.90 -21.83 -1.29
CA ASP A 163 2.43 -21.06 -2.43
C ASP A 163 1.68 -21.30 -3.74
N GLY A 164 0.51 -21.95 -3.68
CA GLY A 164 -0.34 -22.20 -4.85
C GLY A 164 -1.02 -20.96 -5.43
N GLY A 165 -1.89 -21.15 -6.41
CA GLY A 165 -2.78 -20.12 -6.94
C GLY A 165 -4.03 -19.95 -6.08
N PHE A 166 -4.70 -18.81 -6.22
CA PHE A 166 -6.06 -18.63 -5.69
C PHE A 166 -7.06 -19.48 -6.48
N ASP A 167 -8.05 -20.02 -5.78
CA ASP A 167 -9.16 -20.79 -6.36
C ASP A 167 -10.14 -19.90 -7.16
N ASN A 168 -11.26 -20.48 -7.59
CA ASN A 168 -12.30 -19.76 -8.34
C ASN A 168 -13.26 -18.93 -7.46
N GLY A 169 -13.01 -18.90 -6.16
CA GLY A 169 -13.79 -18.12 -5.20
C GLY A 169 -15.09 -18.78 -4.75
N ARG A 170 -15.53 -18.42 -3.56
CA ARG A 170 -16.78 -18.85 -2.94
C ARG A 170 -17.65 -17.63 -2.62
N TYR A 171 -18.86 -17.61 -3.17
CA TYR A 171 -19.83 -16.55 -2.93
C TYR A 171 -20.44 -16.60 -1.52
N THR A 172 -20.70 -15.43 -0.94
CA THR A 172 -21.50 -15.22 0.28
C THR A 172 -22.24 -13.88 0.23
N ASP A 173 -23.41 -13.82 0.82
CA ASP A 173 -24.18 -12.58 1.03
C ASP A 173 -23.88 -11.89 2.38
N LYS A 174 -22.99 -12.50 3.18
CA LYS A 174 -22.61 -12.01 4.51
C LYS A 174 -21.21 -11.41 4.47
N PRO A 175 -20.87 -10.43 5.34
CA PRO A 175 -19.54 -9.85 5.44
C PRO A 175 -18.56 -10.76 6.20
N TYR A 176 -18.74 -12.06 6.13
CA TYR A 176 -17.83 -13.09 6.66
C TYR A 176 -18.03 -14.44 5.98
N LEU A 177 -17.01 -15.30 6.08
CA LEU A 177 -17.04 -16.69 5.65
C LEU A 177 -16.30 -17.57 6.67
N LEU A 178 -16.88 -18.72 7.02
CA LEU A 178 -16.18 -19.77 7.77
C LEU A 178 -15.51 -20.73 6.79
N SER A 179 -14.18 -20.87 6.92
CA SER A 179 -13.33 -21.71 6.09
C SER A 179 -12.76 -22.87 6.90
N GLU A 180 -12.84 -24.07 6.38
CA GLU A 180 -12.14 -25.24 6.93
C GLU A 180 -10.67 -25.21 6.52
N GLN A 181 -9.79 -25.63 7.43
CA GLN A 181 -8.36 -25.70 7.20
C GLN A 181 -7.80 -27.07 7.57
N GLU A 182 -6.87 -27.54 6.75
CA GLU A 182 -5.99 -28.65 7.12
C GLU A 182 -4.88 -28.11 8.05
N PRO A 183 -4.68 -28.70 9.24
CA PRO A 183 -3.60 -28.29 10.12
C PRO A 183 -2.22 -28.37 9.47
N GLY A 184 -1.36 -27.40 9.74
CA GLY A 184 -0.01 -27.33 9.18
C GLY A 184 0.07 -26.71 7.78
N ARG A 185 -1.07 -26.35 7.16
CA ARG A 185 -1.11 -25.63 5.87
C ARG A 185 -1.44 -24.16 6.09
N ILE A 186 -0.85 -23.29 5.30
CA ILE A 186 -1.17 -21.86 5.31
C ILE A 186 -2.29 -21.59 4.32
N TYR A 187 -3.38 -21.01 4.80
CA TYR A 187 -4.50 -20.56 3.98
C TYR A 187 -4.49 -19.05 3.89
N SER A 188 -4.43 -18.54 2.68
CA SER A 188 -4.51 -17.10 2.38
C SER A 188 -5.84 -16.77 1.73
N TYR A 189 -6.41 -15.62 2.10
CA TYR A 189 -7.73 -15.18 1.63
C TYR A 189 -7.66 -13.76 1.11
N LYS A 190 -8.35 -13.51 0.00
CA LYS A 190 -8.70 -12.18 -0.50
C LYS A 190 -10.18 -12.16 -0.84
N VAL A 191 -10.79 -10.97 -0.77
CA VAL A 191 -12.23 -10.81 -0.94
C VAL A 191 -12.51 -9.73 -1.98
N THR A 192 -13.52 -9.98 -2.81
CA THR A 192 -14.09 -8.98 -3.71
C THR A 192 -15.55 -8.73 -3.31
N ALA A 193 -16.03 -7.52 -3.56
CA ALA A 193 -17.44 -7.18 -3.44
C ALA A 193 -18.11 -7.27 -4.81
N VAL A 194 -19.39 -7.69 -4.85
CA VAL A 194 -20.14 -7.86 -6.09
C VAL A 194 -21.50 -7.19 -6.01
N ASN A 195 -22.00 -6.73 -7.15
CA ASN A 195 -23.38 -6.32 -7.40
C ASN A 195 -23.74 -6.58 -8.87
N GLU A 196 -24.89 -6.12 -9.35
CA GLU A 196 -25.31 -6.26 -10.75
C GLU A 196 -24.38 -5.54 -11.76
N GLY A 197 -23.62 -4.53 -11.30
CA GLY A 197 -22.61 -3.80 -12.10
C GLY A 197 -21.29 -4.55 -12.28
N GLY A 198 -21.08 -5.62 -11.51
CA GLY A 198 -19.88 -6.44 -11.62
C GLY A 198 -19.16 -6.68 -10.29
N GLU A 199 -17.90 -7.09 -10.40
CA GLU A 199 -17.02 -7.46 -9.30
C GLU A 199 -15.93 -6.40 -9.07
N SER A 200 -15.67 -6.05 -7.83
CA SER A 200 -14.63 -5.09 -7.44
C SER A 200 -13.21 -5.62 -7.68
N PHE A 201 -12.20 -4.76 -7.63
CA PHE A 201 -10.84 -5.21 -7.39
C PHE A 201 -10.76 -5.96 -6.05
N PRO A 202 -9.79 -6.90 -5.89
CA PRO A 202 -9.63 -7.64 -4.65
C PRO A 202 -9.07 -6.75 -3.53
N SER A 203 -9.40 -7.14 -2.30
CA SER A 203 -8.80 -6.63 -1.08
C SER A 203 -7.31 -6.96 -0.94
N GLU A 204 -6.69 -6.53 0.15
CA GLU A 204 -5.47 -7.12 0.68
C GLU A 204 -5.66 -8.62 0.98
N VAL A 205 -4.54 -9.33 1.21
CA VAL A 205 -4.53 -10.77 1.54
C VAL A 205 -4.29 -10.94 3.03
N VAL A 206 -5.18 -11.66 3.70
CA VAL A 206 -4.97 -12.17 5.06
C VAL A 206 -4.68 -13.66 5.01
N ALA A 207 -3.96 -14.15 6.01
CA ALA A 207 -3.58 -15.56 6.07
C ALA A 207 -3.68 -16.14 7.49
N ALA A 208 -3.88 -17.44 7.59
CA ALA A 208 -3.87 -18.15 8.86
C ALA A 208 -3.29 -19.56 8.71
N CYS A 209 -2.67 -20.07 9.77
CA CYS A 209 -2.17 -21.44 9.84
C CYS A 209 -2.26 -21.97 11.27
N ARG A 210 -2.88 -23.13 11.44
CA ARG A 210 -2.96 -23.82 12.71
C ARG A 210 -1.89 -24.91 12.77
N ILE A 211 -0.94 -24.79 13.70
CA ILE A 211 0.09 -25.82 13.95
C ILE A 211 -0.37 -26.72 15.10
N PRO A 212 -0.59 -28.02 14.85
CA PRO A 212 -0.96 -28.98 15.92
C PRO A 212 0.13 -29.06 16.98
N GLY A 213 -0.24 -28.85 18.24
CA GLY A 213 0.73 -28.83 19.34
C GLY A 213 1.70 -27.65 19.28
N GLY A 214 1.35 -26.58 18.57
CA GLY A 214 2.16 -25.39 18.42
C GLY A 214 2.45 -24.69 19.75
N LYS A 215 3.51 -23.88 19.76
CA LYS A 215 4.03 -23.18 20.96
C LYS A 215 3.14 -22.01 21.41
N GLY A 216 2.17 -21.57 20.58
CA GLY A 216 1.26 -20.47 20.84
C GLY A 216 0.67 -19.91 19.53
N ASN A 217 -0.11 -18.84 19.64
CA ASN A 217 -0.72 -18.13 18.52
C ASN A 217 -0.13 -16.74 18.37
N VAL A 218 0.24 -16.35 17.16
CA VAL A 218 0.73 -15.00 16.81
C VAL A 218 -0.31 -14.32 15.93
N LEU A 219 -0.58 -13.03 16.19
CA LEU A 219 -1.34 -12.20 15.27
C LEU A 219 -0.38 -11.42 14.37
N VAL A 220 -0.51 -11.61 13.06
CA VAL A 220 0.18 -10.78 12.07
C VAL A 220 -0.75 -9.63 11.69
N VAL A 221 -0.36 -8.39 12.02
CA VAL A 221 -1.11 -7.19 11.69
C VAL A 221 -0.46 -6.53 10.48
N ASN A 222 -1.18 -6.49 9.36
CA ASN A 222 -0.72 -5.78 8.17
C ASN A 222 -1.05 -4.28 8.30
N GLY A 223 -0.02 -3.49 8.64
CA GLY A 223 -0.07 -2.02 8.69
C GLY A 223 0.53 -1.35 7.46
N PHE A 224 1.00 -2.12 6.47
CA PHE A 224 1.53 -1.60 5.23
C PHE A 224 0.45 -1.56 4.15
N ASP A 225 -0.34 -0.50 4.14
CA ASP A 225 -1.38 -0.23 3.13
C ASP A 225 -1.02 0.91 2.16
N ARG A 226 0.15 1.53 2.32
CA ARG A 226 0.60 2.65 1.48
C ARG A 226 0.75 2.24 0.02
N ILE A 227 0.13 3.04 -0.85
CA ILE A 227 0.42 3.20 -2.27
C ILE A 227 0.55 4.69 -2.55
N SER A 228 1.62 5.13 -3.19
CA SER A 228 1.88 6.56 -3.34
C SER A 228 2.85 6.89 -4.47
N ALA A 229 2.77 8.13 -4.95
CA ALA A 229 3.78 8.72 -5.83
C ALA A 229 5.18 8.73 -5.17
N PRO A 230 6.24 8.87 -5.96
CA PRO A 230 7.58 9.19 -5.45
C PRO A 230 7.60 10.51 -4.66
N LEU A 231 8.56 10.63 -3.75
CA LEU A 231 8.76 11.86 -2.98
C LEU A 231 8.98 13.05 -3.92
N SER A 232 8.09 14.03 -3.85
CA SER A 232 8.22 15.26 -4.61
C SER A 232 8.93 16.34 -3.79
N MET A 233 9.80 17.11 -4.44
CA MET A 233 10.50 18.23 -3.82
C MET A 233 10.48 19.46 -4.73
N ARG A 234 10.56 20.63 -4.10
CA ARG A 234 10.71 21.92 -4.80
C ARG A 234 11.63 22.83 -4.01
N ARG A 235 12.64 23.37 -4.68
CA ARG A 235 13.58 24.36 -4.15
C ARG A 235 13.88 25.38 -5.24
N ASP A 236 13.69 26.65 -4.96
CA ASP A 236 13.94 27.76 -5.89
C ASP A 236 13.35 27.51 -7.30
N SER A 237 14.22 27.38 -8.31
CA SER A 237 13.84 27.07 -9.69
C SER A 237 13.71 25.58 -9.98
N LEU A 238 14.26 24.71 -9.12
CA LEU A 238 14.27 23.26 -9.30
C LEU A 238 13.08 22.61 -8.59
N ALA A 239 12.35 21.80 -9.32
CA ALA A 239 11.35 20.89 -8.80
C ALA A 239 11.55 19.48 -9.36
N GLY A 240 11.02 18.45 -8.71
CA GLY A 240 11.15 17.08 -9.21
C GLY A 240 10.75 16.02 -8.21
N PHE A 241 11.04 14.76 -8.59
CA PHE A 241 10.83 13.57 -7.77
C PHE A 241 12.19 13.02 -7.34
N TYR A 242 12.32 12.78 -6.04
CA TYR A 242 13.58 12.31 -5.46
C TYR A 242 13.47 10.82 -5.11
N THR A 243 13.56 10.00 -6.13
CA THR A 243 13.36 8.56 -6.08
C THR A 243 14.40 7.80 -5.24
N GLU A 244 15.60 8.38 -5.05
CA GLU A 244 16.63 7.81 -4.18
C GLU A 244 16.32 7.98 -2.68
N LEU A 245 15.44 8.90 -2.32
CA LEU A 245 14.99 9.05 -0.94
C LEU A 245 13.69 8.28 -0.67
N ASP A 246 12.79 8.29 -1.64
CA ASP A 246 11.54 7.55 -1.60
C ASP A 246 10.97 7.45 -3.03
N GLY A 247 11.13 6.30 -3.65
CA GLY A 247 10.62 6.01 -4.99
C GLY A 247 9.10 5.89 -5.08
N GLY A 248 8.41 6.11 -3.97
CA GLY A 248 6.99 5.81 -3.85
C GLY A 248 6.72 4.32 -3.69
N VAL A 249 5.45 3.97 -3.78
CA VAL A 249 5.01 2.57 -3.68
C VAL A 249 3.93 2.33 -4.75
N PRO A 250 4.25 1.60 -5.82
CA PRO A 250 3.23 1.15 -6.78
C PRO A 250 2.15 0.28 -6.13
N ASP A 251 0.97 0.24 -6.72
CA ASP A 251 -0.05 -0.76 -6.39
C ASP A 251 0.30 -2.09 -7.06
N LYS A 252 0.69 -3.09 -6.27
CA LYS A 252 1.17 -4.41 -6.70
C LYS A 252 2.41 -4.31 -7.58
N GLN A 253 2.25 -4.14 -8.88
CA GLN A 253 3.29 -3.98 -9.87
C GLN A 253 2.90 -2.86 -10.84
N ASP A 254 3.88 -2.10 -11.30
CA ASP A 254 3.68 -1.09 -12.34
C ASP A 254 4.84 -1.16 -13.34
N ILE A 255 4.55 -0.90 -14.60
CA ILE A 255 5.55 -0.69 -15.64
C ILE A 255 5.75 0.81 -15.77
N SER A 256 7.00 1.26 -15.85
CA SER A 256 7.33 2.69 -16.00
C SER A 256 6.87 3.58 -14.83
N PHE A 257 6.63 3.01 -13.63
CA PHE A 257 6.16 3.77 -12.47
C PHE A 257 7.04 4.99 -12.16
N ILE A 258 8.34 4.84 -12.30
CA ILE A 258 9.35 5.88 -12.08
C ILE A 258 10.00 6.35 -13.37
N GLY A 259 9.59 5.84 -14.52
CA GLY A 259 9.97 6.35 -15.83
C GLY A 259 9.31 7.71 -16.11
N GLY A 260 9.74 8.38 -17.15
CA GLY A 260 9.24 9.68 -17.50
C GLY A 260 9.95 10.83 -16.78
N GLN A 261 9.28 11.96 -16.67
CA GLN A 261 9.95 13.21 -16.29
C GLN A 261 10.08 13.34 -14.77
N GLN A 262 11.31 13.31 -14.29
CA GLN A 262 11.65 13.40 -12.88
C GLN A 262 12.18 14.77 -12.45
N VAL A 263 12.79 15.54 -13.39
CA VAL A 263 13.39 16.84 -13.10
C VAL A 263 12.63 17.94 -13.85
N PHE A 264 12.24 18.98 -13.13
CA PHE A 264 11.48 20.13 -13.63
C PHE A 264 12.26 21.42 -13.30
N ASP A 265 13.33 21.67 -14.04
CA ASP A 265 14.16 22.87 -13.88
C ASP A 265 13.64 24.01 -14.75
N LEU A 266 13.14 25.06 -14.12
CA LEU A 266 12.61 26.23 -14.83
C LEU A 266 13.67 26.97 -15.65
N ALA A 267 14.97 26.85 -15.32
CA ALA A 267 16.06 27.40 -16.12
C ALA A 267 16.20 26.73 -17.49
N MET A 268 15.66 25.50 -17.62
CA MET A 268 15.63 24.75 -18.88
C MET A 268 14.35 24.94 -19.69
N ALA A 269 13.44 25.80 -19.24
CA ALA A 269 12.23 26.08 -19.98
C ALA A 269 12.55 26.71 -21.35
N GLY A 270 12.00 26.11 -22.42
CA GLY A 270 12.24 26.54 -23.79
C GLY A 270 13.49 25.97 -24.47
N CYS A 271 14.26 25.10 -23.78
CA CYS A 271 15.32 24.34 -24.44
C CYS A 271 14.72 23.29 -25.39
N GLU A 272 15.31 23.15 -26.57
CA GLU A 272 14.85 22.21 -27.60
C GLU A 272 15.60 20.86 -27.55
N VAL A 273 16.58 20.72 -26.66
CA VAL A 273 17.36 19.50 -26.51
C VAL A 273 16.74 18.59 -25.45
N ASP A 274 16.29 17.42 -25.84
CA ASP A 274 15.54 16.48 -25.01
C ASP A 274 16.23 16.14 -23.67
N SER A 275 17.54 16.01 -23.67
CA SER A 275 18.31 15.65 -22.46
C SER A 275 18.43 16.76 -21.42
N ILE A 276 18.12 18.00 -21.77
CA ILE A 276 18.22 19.17 -20.88
C ILE A 276 16.93 20.02 -20.87
N ALA A 277 15.87 19.55 -21.53
CA ALA A 277 14.58 20.26 -21.55
C ALA A 277 13.89 20.20 -20.18
N LEU A 278 12.94 21.13 -19.98
CA LEU A 278 12.07 21.11 -18.80
C LEU A 278 11.36 19.75 -18.69
N GLY A 279 11.51 19.09 -17.56
CA GLY A 279 10.91 17.79 -17.30
C GLY A 279 11.73 16.61 -17.84
N ALA A 280 13.04 16.77 -17.99
CA ALA A 280 13.93 15.68 -18.41
C ALA A 280 13.92 14.51 -17.42
N CYS A 281 14.08 13.30 -17.95
CA CYS A 281 14.28 12.07 -17.20
C CYS A 281 15.61 11.44 -17.58
N ASN A 282 16.39 11.01 -16.59
CA ASN A 282 17.68 10.36 -16.77
C ASN A 282 17.67 8.89 -16.35
N CYS A 283 16.50 8.24 -16.29
CA CYS A 283 16.37 6.83 -15.92
C CYS A 283 15.79 6.02 -17.08
N ASP A 284 16.24 4.78 -17.22
CA ASP A 284 15.82 3.82 -18.26
C ASP A 284 14.83 2.77 -17.69
N TYR A 285 13.89 3.20 -16.85
CA TYR A 285 12.95 2.28 -16.19
C TYR A 285 11.60 2.17 -16.90
N GLU A 286 11.44 2.78 -18.09
CA GLU A 286 10.17 2.84 -18.82
C GLU A 286 9.63 1.47 -19.23
N THR A 287 10.51 0.48 -19.33
CA THR A 287 10.13 -0.91 -19.68
C THR A 287 10.28 -1.89 -18.53
N GLU A 288 10.76 -1.43 -17.39
CA GLU A 288 10.96 -2.28 -16.22
C GLU A 288 9.64 -2.52 -15.46
N VAL A 289 9.45 -3.76 -15.02
CA VAL A 289 8.37 -4.12 -14.10
C VAL A 289 8.86 -3.87 -12.68
N ILE A 290 8.24 -2.94 -12.01
CA ILE A 290 8.62 -2.50 -10.66
C ILE A 290 7.63 -3.06 -9.65
N GLY A 291 8.14 -3.81 -8.68
CA GLY A 291 7.36 -4.30 -7.54
C GLY A 291 7.02 -3.17 -6.57
N GLY A 292 5.79 -3.18 -6.12
CA GLY A 292 5.26 -2.27 -5.10
C GLY A 292 4.66 -3.02 -3.92
N ASN A 293 3.56 -2.49 -3.39
CA ASN A 293 2.83 -3.16 -2.34
C ASN A 293 1.98 -4.30 -2.92
N THR A 294 2.38 -5.53 -2.67
CA THR A 294 1.65 -6.74 -3.12
C THR A 294 0.45 -7.06 -2.25
N PHE A 295 0.36 -6.45 -1.05
CA PHE A 295 -0.68 -6.71 -0.04
C PHE A 295 -0.76 -8.17 0.43
N ASP A 296 0.34 -8.93 0.31
CA ASP A 296 0.40 -10.37 0.63
C ASP A 296 1.50 -10.70 1.67
N TYR A 297 1.86 -9.71 2.48
CA TYR A 297 2.93 -9.86 3.50
C TYR A 297 2.54 -10.73 4.70
N PRO A 298 1.25 -10.85 5.11
CA PRO A 298 0.86 -11.82 6.13
C PRO A 298 1.25 -13.27 5.79
N TYR A 299 1.29 -13.63 4.50
CA TYR A 299 1.80 -14.92 4.08
C TYR A 299 3.32 -15.05 4.30
N VAL A 300 4.10 -14.00 3.97
CA VAL A 300 5.57 -14.01 4.09
C VAL A 300 6.01 -14.14 5.55
N HIS A 301 5.44 -13.33 6.45
CA HIS A 301 5.70 -13.37 7.89
C HIS A 301 5.16 -14.66 8.50
N GLY A 302 3.90 -15.00 8.21
CA GLY A 302 3.22 -16.18 8.73
C GLY A 302 3.92 -17.50 8.39
N ARG A 303 4.54 -17.60 7.20
CA ARG A 303 5.34 -18.77 6.82
C ARG A 303 6.53 -18.96 7.78
N SER A 304 7.23 -17.90 8.13
CA SER A 304 8.35 -17.96 9.06
C SER A 304 7.89 -18.22 10.49
N ILE A 305 6.73 -17.67 10.90
CA ILE A 305 6.09 -17.94 12.19
C ILE A 305 5.70 -19.43 12.30
N ALA A 306 5.06 -19.99 11.26
CA ALA A 306 4.68 -21.40 11.22
C ALA A 306 5.89 -22.33 11.30
N ARG A 307 6.99 -22.00 10.61
CA ARG A 307 8.27 -22.75 10.66
C ARG A 307 8.95 -22.66 12.02
N ALA A 308 8.75 -21.57 12.78
CA ALA A 308 9.19 -21.45 14.16
C ALA A 308 8.33 -22.28 15.14
N GLY A 309 7.25 -22.89 14.67
CA GLY A 309 6.37 -23.79 15.43
C GLY A 309 5.20 -23.08 16.13
N TYR A 310 4.80 -21.91 15.66
CA TYR A 310 3.64 -21.17 16.16
C TYR A 310 2.50 -21.20 15.15
N SER A 311 1.27 -21.27 15.65
CA SER A 311 0.08 -20.95 14.85
C SER A 311 0.00 -19.44 14.63
N PHE A 312 -0.64 -19.01 13.55
CA PHE A 312 -0.89 -17.58 13.34
C PHE A 312 -2.25 -17.30 12.70
N CYS A 313 -2.78 -16.16 13.03
CA CYS A 313 -3.86 -15.46 12.37
C CYS A 313 -3.34 -14.15 11.78
N SER A 314 -4.12 -13.49 10.94
CA SER A 314 -3.76 -12.14 10.49
C SER A 314 -4.95 -11.22 10.32
N ALA A 315 -4.68 -9.93 10.47
CA ALA A 315 -5.66 -8.87 10.29
C ALA A 315 -5.01 -7.64 9.65
N SER A 316 -5.81 -6.84 8.95
CA SER A 316 -5.39 -5.50 8.57
C SER A 316 -5.33 -4.59 9.80
N VAL A 317 -4.50 -3.56 9.76
CA VAL A 317 -4.46 -2.55 10.83
C VAL A 317 -5.82 -1.88 11.03
N ARG A 318 -6.61 -1.73 9.97
CA ARG A 318 -7.98 -1.20 10.05
C ARG A 318 -8.93 -2.14 10.82
N ALA A 319 -8.81 -3.45 10.64
CA ALA A 319 -9.63 -4.40 11.39
C ALA A 319 -9.34 -4.34 12.90
N VAL A 320 -8.09 -4.10 13.26
CA VAL A 320 -7.66 -3.90 14.66
C VAL A 320 -8.25 -2.60 15.23
N GLY A 321 -8.23 -1.51 14.47
CA GLY A 321 -8.80 -0.22 14.88
C GLY A 321 -10.34 -0.20 14.84
N ASP A 322 -10.91 -0.43 13.67
CA ASP A 322 -12.33 -0.17 13.41
C ASP A 322 -13.25 -1.29 13.91
N ARG A 323 -12.80 -2.54 13.86
CA ARG A 323 -13.60 -3.73 14.18
C ARG A 323 -13.25 -4.35 15.52
N GLY A 324 -12.20 -3.85 16.19
CA GLY A 324 -11.80 -4.28 17.52
C GLY A 324 -11.30 -5.72 17.55
N VAL A 325 -10.55 -6.17 16.52
CA VAL A 325 -9.81 -7.44 16.61
C VAL A 325 -8.89 -7.36 17.82
N SER A 326 -9.10 -8.28 18.78
CA SER A 326 -8.41 -8.28 20.07
C SER A 326 -6.97 -8.74 19.91
N LEU A 327 -6.01 -7.94 20.36
CA LEU A 327 -4.59 -8.32 20.40
C LEU A 327 -4.29 -9.23 21.60
N GLU A 328 -5.06 -9.11 22.66
CA GLU A 328 -4.84 -9.78 23.96
C GLU A 328 -5.05 -11.32 23.88
N GLU A 329 -5.72 -11.79 22.84
CA GLU A 329 -5.95 -13.23 22.62
C GLU A 329 -4.72 -13.96 22.04
N TYR A 330 -3.67 -13.21 21.69
CA TYR A 330 -2.48 -13.74 21.02
C TYR A 330 -1.24 -13.67 21.92
N SER A 331 -0.38 -14.68 21.78
CA SER A 331 0.88 -14.77 22.54
C SER A 331 1.86 -13.65 22.16
N ALA A 332 1.83 -13.22 20.89
CA ALA A 332 2.61 -12.09 20.37
C ALA A 332 1.88 -11.45 19.18
N VAL A 333 2.22 -10.20 18.90
CA VAL A 333 1.79 -9.43 17.72
C VAL A 333 3.01 -9.14 16.84
N ASP A 334 2.88 -9.41 15.55
CA ASP A 334 3.84 -9.06 14.50
C ASP A 334 3.24 -7.97 13.63
N LEU A 335 3.70 -6.72 13.79
CA LEU A 335 3.21 -5.54 13.08
C LEU A 335 4.09 -5.23 11.86
N ILE A 336 3.54 -5.42 10.68
CA ILE A 336 4.18 -5.15 9.39
C ILE A 336 3.92 -3.69 9.02
N LEU A 337 4.97 -2.89 8.86
CA LEU A 337 4.87 -1.50 8.43
C LEU A 337 5.58 -1.21 7.10
N GLY A 338 6.37 -2.14 6.56
CA GLY A 338 6.98 -2.01 5.25
C GLY A 338 7.57 -0.62 4.95
N LYS A 339 7.04 0.04 3.93
CA LYS A 339 7.33 1.45 3.59
C LYS A 339 6.20 2.40 4.02
N GLN A 340 5.44 2.08 5.07
CA GLN A 340 4.37 2.93 5.59
C GLN A 340 4.91 4.25 6.10
N ARG A 341 4.35 5.37 5.62
CA ARG A 341 4.64 6.73 6.10
C ARG A 341 3.58 7.72 5.63
N SER A 342 3.46 8.83 6.33
CA SER A 342 2.55 9.94 5.97
C SER A 342 2.90 10.56 4.63
N VAL A 343 1.95 10.54 3.69
CA VAL A 343 2.08 11.13 2.35
C VAL A 343 0.78 11.82 1.92
N THR A 344 0.87 12.73 0.96
CA THR A 344 -0.27 13.46 0.38
C THR A 344 -0.48 13.08 -1.09
N ILE A 345 -1.70 13.27 -1.61
CA ILE A 345 -1.96 13.25 -3.06
C ILE A 345 -1.73 14.64 -3.63
N GLY A 346 -1.02 14.74 -4.73
CA GLY A 346 -0.85 15.97 -5.49
C GLY A 346 -0.36 17.14 -4.64
N ARG A 347 -1.17 18.22 -4.51
CA ARG A 347 -0.85 19.41 -3.72
C ARG A 347 -1.08 19.26 -2.21
N GLY A 348 -1.64 18.14 -1.78
CA GLY A 348 -1.92 17.86 -0.37
C GLY A 348 -3.22 18.49 0.15
N VAL A 349 -4.13 18.91 -0.73
CA VAL A 349 -5.42 19.52 -0.34
C VAL A 349 -6.30 18.53 0.44
N ALA A 350 -6.22 17.24 0.11
CA ALA A 350 -6.94 16.18 0.80
C ALA A 350 -6.30 15.73 2.14
N GLY A 351 -5.22 16.40 2.58
CA GLY A 351 -4.51 16.03 3.80
C GLY A 351 -3.53 14.87 3.61
N TYR A 352 -3.13 14.27 4.73
CA TYR A 352 -2.20 13.15 4.78
C TYR A 352 -2.95 11.82 4.84
N ALA A 353 -2.28 10.77 4.37
CA ALA A 353 -2.69 9.38 4.51
C ALA A 353 -1.47 8.51 4.84
N PHE A 354 -1.69 7.29 5.30
CA PHE A 354 -0.66 6.27 5.53
C PHE A 354 0.32 6.56 6.68
N LYS A 355 -0.14 7.29 7.71
CA LYS A 355 0.67 7.48 8.91
C LYS A 355 1.10 6.13 9.48
N THR A 356 2.39 5.98 9.82
CA THR A 356 2.99 4.71 10.27
C THR A 356 2.30 4.19 11.53
N PHE A 357 2.09 5.06 12.52
CA PHE A 357 1.32 4.75 13.72
C PHE A 357 0.23 5.80 13.86
N SER A 358 -0.98 5.48 13.40
CA SER A 358 -2.13 6.37 13.63
C SER A 358 -2.43 6.50 15.13
N PRO A 359 -3.09 7.57 15.58
CA PRO A 359 -3.48 7.70 16.98
C PRO A 359 -4.26 6.50 17.51
N GLU A 360 -5.17 5.94 16.69
CA GLU A 360 -5.98 4.76 17.03
C GLU A 360 -5.11 3.53 17.24
N LEU A 361 -4.14 3.30 16.34
CA LEU A 361 -3.18 2.19 16.47
C LEU A 361 -2.29 2.37 17.71
N GLN A 362 -1.82 3.58 17.98
CA GLN A 362 -1.04 3.86 19.20
C GLN A 362 -1.83 3.54 20.47
N ASP A 363 -3.13 3.90 20.52
CA ASP A 363 -4.00 3.63 21.68
C ASP A 363 -4.24 2.11 21.86
N VAL A 364 -4.40 1.36 20.78
CA VAL A 364 -4.52 -0.09 20.84
C VAL A 364 -3.23 -0.74 21.34
N LEU A 365 -2.08 -0.33 20.78
CA LEU A 365 -0.77 -0.86 21.18
C LEU A 365 -0.41 -0.48 22.64
N ARG A 366 -0.73 0.72 23.09
CA ARG A 366 -0.54 1.11 24.51
C ARG A 366 -1.31 0.19 25.46
N ARG A 367 -2.57 -0.12 25.16
CA ARG A 367 -3.40 -1.04 25.97
C ARG A 367 -2.83 -2.45 25.95
N TYR A 368 -2.48 -2.95 24.79
CA TYR A 368 -1.90 -4.28 24.62
C TYR A 368 -0.60 -4.43 25.41
N MET A 369 0.31 -3.46 25.30
CA MET A 369 1.60 -3.49 26.02
C MET A 369 1.44 -3.29 27.53
N ALA A 370 0.47 -2.51 27.97
CA ALA A 370 0.15 -2.37 29.41
C ALA A 370 -0.42 -3.68 30.00
N GLY A 371 -1.00 -4.56 29.19
CA GLY A 371 -1.47 -5.90 29.53
C GLY A 371 -0.40 -7.01 29.42
N ASP A 372 0.89 -6.68 29.45
CA ASP A 372 2.01 -7.62 29.29
C ASP A 372 2.07 -8.26 27.89
N GLY A 373 1.74 -7.48 26.84
CA GLY A 373 1.83 -7.87 25.43
C GLY A 373 3.26 -8.16 24.98
N ALA A 374 3.43 -8.85 23.86
CA ALA A 374 4.72 -9.10 23.21
C ALA A 374 4.65 -8.62 21.75
N LEU A 375 5.51 -7.69 21.35
CA LEU A 375 5.35 -6.95 20.09
C LEU A 375 6.63 -6.96 19.25
N PHE A 376 6.51 -7.43 18.03
CA PHE A 376 7.48 -7.24 16.96
C PHE A 376 6.99 -6.18 15.97
N VAL A 377 7.86 -5.27 15.56
CA VAL A 377 7.56 -4.22 14.57
C VAL A 377 8.69 -4.16 13.55
N SER A 378 8.36 -4.09 12.25
CA SER A 378 9.34 -3.90 11.20
C SER A 378 8.87 -2.92 10.12
N GLY A 379 9.75 -2.00 9.70
CA GLY A 379 9.44 -1.02 8.65
C GLY A 379 10.53 0.03 8.44
N SER A 380 10.53 0.64 7.25
CA SER A 380 11.55 1.62 6.84
C SER A 380 11.45 2.96 7.55
N TYR A 381 10.23 3.37 7.95
CA TYR A 381 9.95 4.71 8.46
C TYR A 381 9.34 4.69 9.87
N VAL A 382 9.68 3.67 10.66
CA VAL A 382 9.14 3.48 12.02
C VAL A 382 9.49 4.64 12.96
N ALA A 383 10.61 5.33 12.72
CA ALA A 383 11.04 6.50 13.47
C ALA A 383 10.90 7.80 12.67
N THR A 384 11.32 7.82 11.40
CA THR A 384 11.26 9.01 10.55
C THR A 384 9.88 9.65 10.53
N ASP A 385 8.82 8.86 10.38
CA ASP A 385 7.44 9.38 10.30
C ASP A 385 6.95 9.99 11.63
N LEU A 386 7.47 9.53 12.77
CA LEU A 386 7.12 10.04 14.10
C LEU A 386 7.90 11.30 14.50
N TRP A 387 9.07 11.55 13.89
CA TRP A 387 9.92 12.71 14.20
C TRP A 387 9.89 13.80 13.14
N THR A 388 9.89 13.43 11.86
CA THR A 388 10.04 14.35 10.73
C THR A 388 8.92 14.23 9.69
N GLY A 389 7.96 13.31 9.87
CA GLY A 389 6.77 13.18 9.05
C GLY A 389 5.89 14.43 9.09
N GLY A 390 5.08 14.65 8.06
CA GLY A 390 4.25 15.84 7.94
C GLY A 390 3.19 16.02 9.04
N GLU A 391 2.88 14.94 9.76
CA GLU A 391 1.93 14.92 10.89
C GLU A 391 2.59 14.50 12.21
N ALA A 392 3.92 14.61 12.32
CA ALA A 392 4.63 14.23 13.53
C ALA A 392 4.30 15.15 14.71
N THR A 393 3.94 14.57 15.84
CA THR A 393 3.56 15.27 17.08
C THR A 393 4.45 14.88 18.24
N PRO A 394 4.45 15.64 19.35
CA PRO A 394 5.12 15.22 20.59
C PRO A 394 4.56 13.90 21.15
N ALA A 395 3.27 13.62 20.98
CA ALA A 395 2.64 12.37 21.42
C ALA A 395 3.17 11.14 20.67
N ASP A 396 3.48 11.29 19.38
CA ASP A 396 4.10 10.22 18.58
C ASP A 396 5.49 9.84 19.12
N ARG A 397 6.29 10.84 19.51
CA ARG A 397 7.62 10.61 20.09
C ARG A 397 7.53 9.95 21.46
N ALA A 398 6.61 10.43 22.30
CA ALA A 398 6.37 9.81 23.60
C ALA A 398 5.91 8.34 23.45
N PHE A 399 5.07 8.04 22.45
CA PHE A 399 4.69 6.65 22.14
C PHE A 399 5.90 5.79 21.78
N ALA A 400 6.79 6.28 20.91
CA ALA A 400 7.98 5.53 20.54
C ALA A 400 8.95 5.32 21.72
N GLU A 401 9.11 6.32 22.58
CA GLU A 401 10.01 6.24 23.73
C GLU A 401 9.46 5.35 24.86
N GLU A 402 8.17 5.48 25.16
CA GLU A 402 7.54 4.82 26.32
C GLU A 402 7.03 3.40 26.02
N VAL A 403 6.60 3.13 24.77
CA VAL A 403 5.97 1.86 24.38
C VAL A 403 6.89 1.00 23.52
N LEU A 404 7.62 1.61 22.59
CA LEU A 404 8.49 0.91 21.64
C LEU A 404 9.97 0.96 22.06
N HIS A 405 10.32 1.77 23.05
CA HIS A 405 11.64 1.87 23.69
C HIS A 405 12.78 2.30 22.77
N TYR A 406 12.50 3.20 21.82
CA TYR A 406 13.53 3.82 20.98
C TYR A 406 13.29 5.31 20.75
N THR A 407 14.37 6.00 20.37
CA THR A 407 14.37 7.35 19.80
C THR A 407 14.93 7.34 18.40
N TYR A 408 14.63 8.39 17.64
CA TYR A 408 15.15 8.60 16.29
C TYR A 408 16.63 8.98 16.28
N ASP A 409 17.44 8.29 15.49
CA ASP A 409 18.86 8.58 15.30
C ASP A 409 19.20 8.97 13.86
N GLY A 410 18.20 9.14 13.02
CA GLY A 410 18.26 9.61 11.63
C GLY A 410 17.69 8.65 10.63
N ASP A 411 17.25 9.20 9.51
CA ASP A 411 16.90 8.52 8.29
C ASP A 411 18.14 8.33 7.40
N GLN A 412 18.02 7.66 6.26
CA GLN A 412 19.16 7.25 5.44
C GLN A 412 20.25 6.61 6.31
N ALA A 413 19.84 5.68 7.13
CA ALA A 413 20.71 5.11 8.14
C ALA A 413 21.81 4.21 7.58
N ALA A 414 21.73 3.81 6.32
CA ALA A 414 22.70 2.96 5.64
C ALA A 414 22.85 3.33 4.16
N ASP A 415 24.07 3.20 3.64
CA ASP A 415 24.41 3.31 2.21
C ASP A 415 24.46 1.94 1.52
N ARG A 416 24.34 0.86 2.31
CA ARG A 416 24.34 -0.52 1.84
C ARG A 416 23.22 -1.30 2.51
N ASN A 417 22.66 -2.24 1.78
CA ASN A 417 21.53 -3.07 2.21
C ASN A 417 21.91 -4.23 3.17
N ARG A 418 22.87 -4.02 4.08
CA ARG A 418 23.41 -5.06 4.95
C ARG A 418 23.27 -4.71 6.42
N VAL A 419 22.74 -5.66 7.19
CA VAL A 419 22.52 -5.56 8.62
C VAL A 419 23.09 -6.78 9.31
N ARG A 420 23.73 -6.60 10.47
CA ARG A 420 24.27 -7.71 11.28
C ARG A 420 23.73 -7.70 12.70
N VAL A 421 23.51 -8.87 13.25
CA VAL A 421 23.24 -9.06 14.67
C VAL A 421 24.53 -8.84 15.47
N VAL A 422 24.46 -7.98 16.49
CA VAL A 422 25.62 -7.58 17.29
C VAL A 422 25.60 -8.14 18.71
N THR A 423 24.47 -8.71 19.14
CA THR A 423 24.34 -9.29 20.49
C THR A 423 23.96 -10.75 20.42
N SER A 424 24.49 -11.54 21.36
CA SER A 424 24.01 -12.89 21.63
C SER A 424 23.09 -12.92 22.88
N HIS A 425 22.81 -11.75 23.48
CA HIS A 425 21.82 -11.65 24.54
C HIS A 425 20.45 -12.06 24.03
N ALA A 426 19.68 -12.67 24.88
CA ALA A 426 18.30 -13.07 24.59
C ALA A 426 18.14 -14.04 23.41
N GLY A 427 19.17 -14.82 23.11
CA GLY A 427 19.05 -15.94 22.15
C GLY A 427 19.19 -15.60 20.68
N PHE A 428 19.51 -14.35 20.33
CA PHE A 428 19.70 -13.99 18.92
C PHE A 428 20.96 -14.63 18.32
N SER A 429 20.80 -15.30 17.19
CA SER A 429 21.88 -15.90 16.41
C SER A 429 22.71 -14.82 15.73
N ARG A 430 24.05 -14.90 15.82
CA ARG A 430 24.93 -13.98 15.10
C ARG A 430 24.89 -14.31 13.61
N ASP A 431 24.28 -13.43 12.82
CA ASP A 431 24.14 -13.57 11.37
C ASP A 431 24.20 -12.18 10.72
N GLU A 432 24.36 -12.16 9.40
CA GLU A 432 24.29 -10.97 8.56
C GLU A 432 23.20 -11.15 7.52
N TYR A 433 22.37 -10.13 7.37
CA TYR A 433 21.18 -10.12 6.52
C TYR A 433 21.31 -9.09 5.43
N ARG A 434 20.64 -9.34 4.30
CA ARG A 434 20.47 -8.38 3.21
C ARG A 434 18.99 -8.14 2.96
N TYR A 435 18.63 -6.88 2.69
CA TYR A 435 17.31 -6.51 2.21
C TYR A 435 17.38 -6.00 0.77
N VAL A 436 16.26 -6.02 0.06
CA VAL A 436 16.14 -5.61 -1.34
C VAL A 436 16.26 -4.09 -1.46
N ASP A 437 17.26 -3.58 -2.16
CA ASP A 437 17.53 -2.16 -2.43
C ASP A 437 17.58 -1.81 -3.92
N ASP A 438 17.27 -2.77 -4.78
CA ASP A 438 17.13 -2.62 -6.22
C ASP A 438 15.68 -2.79 -6.69
N PHE A 439 15.38 -2.41 -7.94
CA PHE A 439 14.07 -2.65 -8.53
C PHE A 439 13.93 -4.11 -8.95
N ARG A 440 12.85 -4.74 -8.48
CA ARG A 440 12.48 -6.13 -8.79
C ARG A 440 10.98 -6.23 -9.06
N PRO A 441 10.52 -7.18 -9.85
CA PRO A 441 9.09 -7.36 -10.10
C PRO A 441 8.34 -8.03 -8.95
N ASP A 442 9.03 -8.75 -8.06
CA ASP A 442 8.44 -9.55 -6.99
C ASP A 442 8.42 -8.87 -5.62
N ARG A 443 9.20 -7.80 -5.45
CA ARG A 443 9.35 -7.08 -4.17
C ARG A 443 9.59 -5.61 -4.38
N TYR A 444 9.10 -4.78 -3.48
CA TYR A 444 9.38 -3.36 -3.48
C TYR A 444 10.84 -3.07 -3.07
N ARG A 445 11.38 -2.02 -3.61
CA ARG A 445 12.71 -1.47 -3.27
C ARG A 445 12.66 -0.79 -1.90
N VAL A 446 13.69 -1.01 -1.08
CA VAL A 446 13.91 -0.32 0.19
C VAL A 446 15.05 0.67 0.00
N GLU A 447 14.75 1.89 -0.37
CA GLU A 447 15.76 2.95 -0.62
C GLU A 447 16.26 3.56 0.70
N ARG A 448 15.41 3.56 1.71
CA ARG A 448 15.66 4.21 3.00
C ARG A 448 15.33 3.29 4.16
N VAL A 449 16.14 3.43 5.20
CA VAL A 449 15.98 2.72 6.46
C VAL A 449 16.27 3.67 7.62
N ASP A 450 15.64 3.41 8.77
CA ASP A 450 15.80 4.22 9.99
C ASP A 450 16.92 3.72 10.89
N ALA A 451 17.69 4.64 11.45
CA ALA A 451 18.51 4.37 12.62
C ALA A 451 17.75 4.67 13.90
N LEU A 452 17.82 3.73 14.81
CA LEU A 452 17.17 3.77 16.11
C LEU A 452 18.21 3.93 17.22
N ARG A 453 17.83 4.54 18.34
CA ARG A 453 18.62 4.57 19.56
C ARG A 453 17.79 3.98 20.69
N PRO A 454 18.28 2.97 21.44
CA PRO A 454 17.57 2.45 22.59
C PRO A 454 17.17 3.54 23.58
N ALA A 455 15.95 3.49 24.10
CA ALA A 455 15.39 4.44 25.06
C ALA A 455 14.77 3.70 26.26
N GLY A 456 14.97 4.24 27.45
CA GLY A 456 14.46 3.64 28.70
C GLY A 456 15.31 2.50 29.24
N GLY A 457 14.92 1.99 30.41
CA GLY A 457 15.57 0.86 31.07
C GLY A 457 15.28 -0.46 30.30
N GLY A 458 16.25 -1.36 30.26
CA GLY A 458 16.08 -2.67 29.62
C GLY A 458 16.17 -2.68 28.10
N ALA A 459 16.23 -1.51 27.43
CA ALA A 459 16.37 -1.43 25.98
C ALA A 459 17.83 -1.57 25.53
N PHE A 460 18.09 -2.34 24.48
CA PHE A 460 19.43 -2.59 23.94
C PHE A 460 19.43 -2.79 22.43
N PRO A 461 20.57 -2.48 21.74
CA PRO A 461 20.69 -2.72 20.31
C PRO A 461 20.89 -4.21 20.03
N VAL A 462 20.08 -4.75 19.11
CA VAL A 462 20.21 -6.14 18.61
C VAL A 462 20.94 -6.16 17.28
N MET A 463 20.62 -5.23 16.39
CA MET A 463 21.13 -5.20 15.02
C MET A 463 21.79 -3.85 14.69
N ARG A 464 22.78 -3.88 13.79
CA ARG A 464 23.44 -2.67 13.29
C ARG A 464 23.68 -2.75 11.79
N TYR A 465 23.60 -1.60 11.12
CA TYR A 465 24.02 -1.46 9.72
C TYR A 465 25.53 -1.70 9.60
N VAL A 466 25.93 -2.45 8.56
CA VAL A 466 27.31 -2.95 8.44
C VAL A 466 28.31 -1.84 8.09
N ASP A 467 27.88 -0.87 7.27
CA ASP A 467 28.73 0.19 6.73
C ASP A 467 29.09 1.28 7.75
N ASN A 468 28.20 1.60 8.70
CA ASN A 468 28.42 2.73 9.61
C ASN A 468 28.17 2.42 11.09
N ASN A 469 27.79 1.17 11.39
CA ASN A 469 27.55 0.69 12.75
C ASN A 469 26.38 1.39 13.50
N ARG A 470 25.49 2.12 12.78
CA ARG A 470 24.27 2.68 13.38
C ARG A 470 23.30 1.56 13.75
N CYS A 471 22.49 1.80 14.77
CA CYS A 471 21.55 0.78 15.25
C CYS A 471 20.38 0.60 14.28
N ALA A 472 20.19 -0.64 13.83
CA ALA A 472 19.13 -1.05 12.90
C ALA A 472 17.96 -1.76 13.58
N GLY A 473 18.12 -2.16 14.84
CA GLY A 473 17.06 -2.83 15.59
C GLY A 473 17.29 -2.76 17.09
N VAL A 474 16.22 -2.46 17.82
CA VAL A 474 16.19 -2.29 19.29
C VAL A 474 15.24 -3.30 19.89
N ALA A 475 15.69 -3.99 20.96
CA ALA A 475 14.85 -4.83 21.79
C ALA A 475 14.76 -4.26 23.21
N CYS A 476 13.64 -4.51 23.88
CA CYS A 476 13.47 -4.26 25.31
C CYS A 476 12.96 -5.53 25.98
N ALA A 477 13.76 -6.10 26.89
CA ALA A 477 13.42 -7.36 27.56
C ALA A 477 12.25 -7.19 28.55
N ASP A 478 12.21 -6.08 29.27
CA ASP A 478 11.20 -5.81 30.28
C ASP A 478 9.79 -5.68 29.67
N SER A 479 9.70 -5.11 28.47
CA SER A 479 8.45 -4.88 27.75
C SER A 479 8.20 -5.88 26.64
N ARG A 480 9.10 -6.84 26.40
CA ARG A 480 9.00 -7.82 25.30
C ARG A 480 8.70 -7.18 23.96
N THR A 481 9.48 -6.13 23.60
CA THR A 481 9.39 -5.48 22.31
C THR A 481 10.65 -5.71 21.48
N PHE A 482 10.48 -5.85 20.18
CA PHE A 482 11.57 -5.80 19.20
C PHE A 482 11.14 -4.94 18.02
N VAL A 483 11.90 -3.91 17.70
CA VAL A 483 11.63 -2.99 16.58
C VAL A 483 12.80 -2.99 15.63
N MET A 484 12.53 -3.20 14.33
CA MET A 484 13.49 -3.09 13.24
C MET A 484 13.24 -1.81 12.44
N GLY A 485 14.30 -1.03 12.17
CA GLY A 485 14.28 0.16 11.31
C GLY A 485 14.30 -0.15 9.81
N PHE A 486 14.00 -1.38 9.41
CA PHE A 486 13.88 -1.86 8.04
C PHE A 486 12.86 -3.01 7.97
N PRO A 487 12.23 -3.26 6.79
CA PRO A 487 11.18 -4.25 6.66
C PRO A 487 11.72 -5.70 6.72
N PHE A 488 11.06 -6.55 7.49
CA PHE A 488 11.39 -7.97 7.58
C PHE A 488 11.10 -8.72 6.26
N GLU A 489 9.98 -8.46 5.63
CA GLU A 489 9.57 -9.09 4.38
C GLU A 489 10.49 -8.76 3.20
N ALA A 490 11.23 -7.66 3.29
CA ALA A 490 12.21 -7.25 2.28
C ALA A 490 13.54 -8.01 2.38
N LEU A 491 13.77 -8.80 3.42
CA LEU A 491 14.96 -9.66 3.51
C LEU A 491 15.02 -10.64 2.32
N GLU A 492 16.21 -10.79 1.71
CA GLU A 492 16.37 -11.55 0.48
C GLU A 492 16.18 -13.06 0.66
N SER A 493 16.68 -13.62 1.76
CA SER A 493 16.74 -15.05 2.00
C SER A 493 15.61 -15.57 2.87
N ASP A 494 14.82 -16.50 2.34
CA ASP A 494 13.77 -17.21 3.09
C ASP A 494 14.32 -17.92 4.33
N VAL A 495 15.45 -18.60 4.19
CA VAL A 495 16.09 -19.33 5.31
C VAL A 495 16.53 -18.37 6.41
N GLN A 496 17.02 -17.19 6.02
CA GLN A 496 17.40 -16.17 7.00
C GLN A 496 16.18 -15.56 7.67
N ARG A 497 15.08 -15.31 6.91
CA ARG A 497 13.81 -14.87 7.52
C ARG A 497 13.29 -15.87 8.55
N ASP A 498 13.29 -17.15 8.21
CA ASP A 498 12.82 -18.21 9.12
C ASP A 498 13.64 -18.27 10.43
N ARG A 499 14.97 -18.16 10.32
CA ARG A 499 15.86 -18.12 11.49
C ARG A 499 15.63 -16.86 12.33
N LEU A 500 15.59 -15.70 11.70
CA LEU A 500 15.37 -14.43 12.41
C LEU A 500 14.02 -14.42 13.13
N MET A 501 12.95 -14.89 12.49
CA MET A 501 11.64 -14.98 13.13
C MET A 501 11.65 -15.94 14.32
N ALA A 502 12.35 -17.06 14.22
CA ALA A 502 12.49 -18.00 15.34
C ALA A 502 13.24 -17.35 16.52
N ASP A 503 14.30 -16.58 16.27
CA ASP A 503 15.04 -15.83 17.28
C ASP A 503 14.16 -14.73 17.93
N ILE A 504 13.40 -13.97 17.10
CA ILE A 504 12.47 -12.94 17.57
C ILE A 504 11.40 -13.53 18.49
N LEU A 505 10.72 -14.58 18.06
CA LEU A 505 9.69 -15.23 18.86
C LEU A 505 10.27 -15.90 20.10
N GLY A 506 11.48 -16.45 20.00
CA GLY A 506 12.24 -16.97 21.15
C GLY A 506 12.52 -15.89 22.20
N PHE A 507 12.91 -14.69 21.75
CA PHE A 507 13.11 -13.54 22.63
C PHE A 507 11.80 -13.04 23.27
N LEU A 508 10.77 -12.84 22.46
CA LEU A 508 9.50 -12.28 22.92
C LEU A 508 8.72 -13.23 23.86
N LEU A 509 8.82 -14.55 23.65
CA LEU A 509 8.00 -15.55 24.31
C LEU A 509 8.80 -16.52 25.21
N GLY A 510 10.13 -16.54 25.11
CA GLY A 510 11.00 -17.47 25.83
C GLY A 510 11.37 -17.07 27.28
N GLY A 511 11.00 -15.93 27.75
CA GLY A 511 11.45 -15.36 29.02
C GLY A 511 10.42 -15.29 30.13
N LYS A 512 9.90 -16.45 30.57
CA LYS A 512 9.50 -16.72 31.96
C LYS A 512 9.84 -18.18 32.28
N SER A 513 11.11 -18.57 32.17
CA SER A 513 11.58 -19.68 32.97
C SER A 513 11.58 -19.20 34.42
N GLY A 514 10.69 -19.76 35.23
CA GLY A 514 10.52 -19.43 36.63
C GLY A 514 11.84 -19.31 37.35
N GLY A 515 11.97 -18.24 38.10
CA GLY A 515 12.80 -18.27 39.26
C GLY A 515 12.23 -19.32 40.21
N ASP A 516 12.86 -20.44 40.20
CA ASP A 516 12.89 -21.32 41.35
C ASP A 516 14.34 -21.35 41.82
N ASP A 517 14.49 -20.90 43.06
CA ASP A 517 15.60 -20.91 44.03
C ASP A 517 16.73 -19.90 43.84
#